data_fa23b6ec784d74daaa424acc9158ddc2
#
_entry.id   fa23b6ec784d74daaa424acc9158ddc2
#
_cell.length_a   1.000
_cell.length_b   1.000
_cell.length_c   1.000
_cell.angle_alpha   90.00
_cell.angle_beta   90.00
_cell.angle_gamma   90.00
#
_symmetry.space_group_name_H-M   'P 1'
#
loop_
_entity.id
_entity.type
_entity.pdbx_description
1 polymer ?
#
loop_
_entity_poly.entity_id
_entity_poly.type
_entity_poly.pdbx_seq_one_letter_code
_entity_poly.pdbx_strand_id
1 'polypeptide(L)'
;MLINDYHVHSEFSGDSQESLDKIFKRAIDLGMKDIAITDHLEYDIVGMTDRWKLDLDRYTKTILEYKEKYKDQIDVKLGVEVGIQPHTREHLENEVKKYPFDFVINSTHALDRHDIAMGELQKHMNKEQLQRHYFETVLKNVQSYNEFNVYGHIDFITRYGGEKYRGLNYKENLDLIDEILKTLINKHKGIEINTSGFRYKEDRFYPCTDLVKRYFELGGEIITIGSDAHINEYIGMDFDVAYDFLKSIGVNYICSFEKMQPVFKKIK
;
A
#
# COMPACT_ATOMS: atom_id res chain seq x y z
N MET A 1 -6.92 -2.28 20.86
CA MET A 1 -7.55 -3.37 20.08
C MET A 1 -7.34 -3.00 18.63
N LEU A 2 -6.66 -3.85 17.89
CA LEU A 2 -6.43 -3.65 16.45
C LEU A 2 -7.76 -3.75 15.69
N ILE A 3 -7.99 -2.85 14.73
CA ILE A 3 -9.24 -2.81 13.98
C ILE A 3 -9.13 -3.70 12.75
N ASN A 4 -8.13 -3.45 11.92
CA ASN A 4 -7.89 -4.17 10.68
C ASN A 4 -6.42 -4.01 10.23
N ASP A 5 -5.99 -4.82 9.26
CA ASP A 5 -4.73 -4.64 8.53
C ASP A 5 -5.04 -4.73 7.03
N TYR A 6 -4.68 -3.70 6.29
CA TYR A 6 -5.06 -3.57 4.88
C TYR A 6 -3.86 -3.64 3.92
N HIS A 7 -2.70 -4.18 4.40
CA HIS A 7 -1.55 -4.45 3.58
C HIS A 7 -0.78 -5.66 4.10
N VAL A 8 -1.11 -6.82 3.57
CA VAL A 8 -0.55 -8.12 4.00
C VAL A 8 -0.29 -9.01 2.80
N HIS A 9 0.91 -9.60 2.75
CA HIS A 9 1.36 -10.49 1.69
C HIS A 9 1.38 -11.94 2.15
N SER A 10 0.99 -12.83 1.25
CA SER A 10 0.94 -14.26 1.47
C SER A 10 1.92 -15.01 0.54
N GLU A 11 1.86 -16.33 0.59
CA GLU A 11 2.58 -17.22 -0.31
C GLU A 11 2.29 -17.02 -1.82
N PHE A 12 1.34 -16.14 -2.15
CA PHE A 12 1.07 -15.72 -3.53
C PHE A 12 1.99 -14.58 -4.01
N SER A 13 2.57 -13.80 -3.10
CA SER A 13 3.58 -12.78 -3.42
C SER A 13 4.94 -13.38 -3.71
N GLY A 14 5.69 -12.79 -4.65
CA GLY A 14 7.01 -13.25 -5.04
C GLY A 14 8.06 -13.23 -3.93
N ASP A 15 7.85 -12.45 -2.88
CA ASP A 15 8.78 -12.21 -1.75
C ASP A 15 8.25 -12.68 -0.40
N SER A 16 7.09 -13.33 -0.36
CA SER A 16 6.55 -13.95 0.85
C SER A 16 6.43 -15.49 0.70
N GLN A 17 6.52 -16.19 1.82
CA GLN A 17 6.24 -17.62 1.93
C GLN A 17 5.22 -17.89 3.05
N GLU A 18 4.56 -16.84 3.54
CA GLU A 18 3.64 -16.97 4.65
C GLU A 18 2.30 -17.54 4.22
N SER A 19 1.90 -18.63 4.86
CA SER A 19 0.65 -19.28 4.50
C SER A 19 -0.57 -18.50 4.99
N LEU A 20 -1.64 -18.52 4.20
CA LEU A 20 -2.91 -17.87 4.55
C LEU A 20 -3.47 -18.34 5.90
N ASP A 21 -3.33 -19.63 6.24
CA ASP A 21 -3.77 -20.14 7.54
C ASP A 21 -3.05 -19.47 8.73
N LYS A 22 -1.76 -19.22 8.64
CA LYS A 22 -1.01 -18.52 9.68
C LYS A 22 -1.39 -17.04 9.75
N ILE A 23 -1.57 -16.39 8.60
CA ILE A 23 -2.00 -14.99 8.51
C ILE A 23 -3.35 -14.81 9.22
N PHE A 24 -4.36 -15.60 8.85
CA PHE A 24 -5.70 -15.47 9.44
C PHE A 24 -5.73 -15.85 10.91
N LYS A 25 -5.02 -16.91 11.31
CA LYS A 25 -4.87 -17.26 12.72
C LYS A 25 -4.28 -16.10 13.52
N ARG A 26 -3.21 -15.49 13.02
CA ARG A 26 -2.58 -14.33 13.67
C ARG A 26 -3.53 -13.15 13.80
N ALA A 27 -4.25 -12.80 12.74
CA ALA A 27 -5.22 -11.71 12.76
C ALA A 27 -6.36 -11.96 13.78
N ILE A 28 -6.85 -13.20 13.85
CA ILE A 28 -7.88 -13.61 14.83
C ILE A 28 -7.31 -13.52 16.25
N ASP A 29 -6.10 -14.02 16.50
CA ASP A 29 -5.44 -13.96 17.82
C ASP A 29 -5.23 -12.51 18.29
N LEU A 30 -5.00 -11.58 17.36
CA LEU A 30 -4.91 -10.14 17.62
C LEU A 30 -6.28 -9.46 17.81
N GLY A 31 -7.38 -10.18 17.57
CA GLY A 31 -8.75 -9.67 17.70
C GLY A 31 -9.16 -8.70 16.62
N MET A 32 -8.53 -8.76 15.44
CA MET A 32 -8.92 -7.96 14.26
C MET A 32 -10.33 -8.31 13.81
N LYS A 33 -11.02 -7.33 13.22
CA LYS A 33 -12.38 -7.52 12.71
C LYS A 33 -12.41 -7.85 11.23
N ASP A 34 -11.50 -7.28 10.49
CA ASP A 34 -11.26 -7.56 9.08
C ASP A 34 -9.78 -7.49 8.73
N ILE A 35 -9.40 -8.16 7.65
CA ILE A 35 -8.04 -8.16 7.09
C ILE A 35 -8.12 -8.25 5.58
N ALA A 36 -7.32 -7.44 4.87
CA ALA A 36 -7.17 -7.52 3.42
C ALA A 36 -5.88 -8.27 3.07
N ILE A 37 -5.98 -9.29 2.22
CA ILE A 37 -4.81 -9.90 1.60
C ILE A 37 -4.54 -9.13 0.32
N THR A 38 -3.31 -8.62 0.15
CA THR A 38 -2.95 -7.65 -0.88
C THR A 38 -1.64 -8.06 -1.56
N ASP A 39 -1.60 -9.29 -2.07
CA ASP A 39 -0.43 -9.81 -2.76
C ASP A 39 -0.07 -8.97 -3.99
N HIS A 40 1.22 -8.95 -4.35
CA HIS A 40 1.76 -8.14 -5.44
C HIS A 40 1.22 -8.53 -6.81
N LEU A 41 0.72 -7.55 -7.55
CA LEU A 41 0.45 -7.63 -8.98
C LEU A 41 1.40 -6.70 -9.73
N GLU A 42 2.52 -7.24 -10.13
CA GLU A 42 3.59 -6.53 -10.84
C GLU A 42 3.60 -6.85 -12.34
N TYR A 43 3.96 -5.88 -13.16
CA TYR A 43 4.03 -6.08 -14.59
C TYR A 43 5.17 -5.27 -15.22
N ASP A 44 5.91 -5.91 -16.16
CA ASP A 44 6.97 -5.32 -16.99
C ASP A 44 8.09 -4.63 -16.20
N ILE A 45 8.65 -5.35 -15.23
CA ILE A 45 9.86 -4.96 -14.50
C ILE A 45 11.05 -5.72 -15.05
N VAL A 46 12.15 -5.03 -15.29
CA VAL A 46 13.40 -5.64 -15.81
C VAL A 46 13.95 -6.67 -14.81
N GLY A 47 14.19 -7.88 -15.28
CA GLY A 47 14.68 -8.98 -14.45
C GLY A 47 13.62 -9.69 -13.60
N MET A 48 12.35 -9.31 -13.74
CA MET A 48 11.24 -10.00 -13.08
C MET A 48 11.14 -11.46 -13.54
N THR A 49 11.03 -12.36 -12.58
CA THR A 49 10.91 -13.81 -12.82
C THR A 49 9.47 -14.28 -12.69
N ASP A 50 9.18 -15.51 -13.12
CA ASP A 50 7.82 -16.09 -13.00
C ASP A 50 7.30 -16.15 -11.55
N ARG A 51 8.18 -16.11 -10.56
CA ARG A 51 7.82 -16.04 -9.13
C ARG A 51 6.96 -14.81 -8.79
N TRP A 52 7.10 -13.73 -9.53
CA TRP A 52 6.36 -12.47 -9.32
C TRP A 52 5.06 -12.38 -10.12
N LYS A 53 4.74 -13.44 -10.89
CA LYS A 53 3.49 -13.49 -11.66
C LYS A 53 2.36 -14.00 -10.77
N LEU A 54 1.47 -13.12 -10.38
CA LEU A 54 0.27 -13.49 -9.64
C LEU A 54 -0.73 -14.17 -10.58
N ASP A 55 -1.05 -15.44 -10.31
CA ASP A 55 -2.16 -16.15 -10.96
C ASP A 55 -3.47 -15.67 -10.32
N LEU A 56 -4.08 -14.66 -10.91
CA LEU A 56 -5.29 -14.01 -10.38
C LEU A 56 -6.50 -14.94 -10.29
N ASP A 57 -6.64 -15.93 -11.17
CA ASP A 57 -7.75 -16.90 -11.10
C ASP A 57 -7.60 -17.79 -9.85
N ARG A 58 -6.42 -18.35 -9.66
CA ARG A 58 -6.09 -19.18 -8.50
C ARG A 58 -6.15 -18.35 -7.21
N TYR A 59 -5.55 -17.15 -7.22
CA TYR A 59 -5.54 -16.22 -6.09
C TYR A 59 -6.95 -15.89 -5.63
N THR A 60 -7.77 -15.36 -6.53
CA THR A 60 -9.16 -14.96 -6.22
C THR A 60 -9.97 -16.13 -5.68
N LYS A 61 -9.91 -17.28 -6.34
CA LYS A 61 -10.61 -18.48 -5.88
C LYS A 61 -10.20 -18.85 -4.47
N THR A 62 -8.88 -18.88 -4.19
CA THR A 62 -8.35 -19.27 -2.88
C THR A 62 -8.77 -18.30 -1.79
N ILE A 63 -8.63 -16.98 -2.01
CA ILE A 63 -9.04 -15.99 -0.99
C ILE A 63 -10.55 -16.08 -0.70
N LEU A 64 -11.39 -16.29 -1.71
CA LEU A 64 -12.83 -16.46 -1.51
C LEU A 64 -13.16 -17.75 -0.72
N GLU A 65 -12.44 -18.85 -0.94
CA GLU A 65 -12.57 -20.07 -0.13
C GLU A 65 -12.19 -19.80 1.35
N TYR A 66 -11.13 -19.04 1.58
CA TYR A 66 -10.72 -18.64 2.93
C TYR A 66 -11.71 -17.64 3.56
N LYS A 67 -12.27 -16.72 2.80
CA LYS A 67 -13.35 -15.81 3.25
C LYS A 67 -14.54 -16.59 3.78
N GLU A 68 -14.97 -17.63 3.09
CA GLU A 68 -16.06 -18.52 3.56
C GLU A 68 -15.62 -19.35 4.77
N LYS A 69 -14.41 -19.89 4.78
CA LYS A 69 -13.85 -20.71 5.89
C LYS A 69 -13.82 -19.96 7.23
N TYR A 70 -13.48 -18.66 7.20
CA TYR A 70 -13.27 -17.85 8.41
C TYR A 70 -14.39 -16.85 8.71
N LYS A 71 -15.50 -16.84 7.94
CA LYS A 71 -16.58 -15.84 7.99
C LYS A 71 -17.15 -15.56 9.39
N ASP A 72 -17.15 -16.57 10.28
CA ASP A 72 -17.67 -16.44 11.65
C ASP A 72 -16.62 -15.90 12.64
N GLN A 73 -15.36 -15.71 12.20
CA GLN A 73 -14.24 -15.32 13.07
C GLN A 73 -13.64 -13.98 12.63
N ILE A 74 -13.44 -13.76 11.34
CA ILE A 74 -12.86 -12.54 10.77
C ILE A 74 -13.40 -12.30 9.36
N ASP A 75 -13.62 -11.04 9.01
CA ASP A 75 -14.04 -10.66 7.66
C ASP A 75 -12.81 -10.54 6.74
N VAL A 76 -12.63 -11.52 5.87
CA VAL A 76 -11.51 -11.57 4.91
C VAL A 76 -11.86 -10.75 3.68
N LYS A 77 -11.01 -9.79 3.33
CA LYS A 77 -11.15 -8.97 2.12
C LYS A 77 -10.23 -9.48 1.02
N LEU A 78 -10.81 -9.69 -0.16
CA LEU A 78 -10.04 -9.95 -1.38
C LEU A 78 -9.43 -8.63 -1.83
N GLY A 79 -8.15 -8.46 -1.62
CA GLY A 79 -7.39 -7.28 -2.04
C GLY A 79 -6.30 -7.62 -3.04
N VAL A 80 -5.57 -6.61 -3.49
CA VAL A 80 -4.37 -6.73 -4.32
C VAL A 80 -3.56 -5.45 -4.21
N GLU A 81 -2.23 -5.56 -4.22
CA GLU A 81 -1.33 -4.43 -4.39
C GLU A 81 -0.82 -4.39 -5.82
N VAL A 82 -1.19 -3.34 -6.53
CA VAL A 82 -0.86 -3.14 -7.95
C VAL A 82 0.37 -2.26 -8.07
N GLY A 83 1.46 -2.82 -8.57
CA GLY A 83 2.69 -2.08 -8.91
C GLY A 83 2.55 -1.39 -10.26
N ILE A 84 2.04 -0.14 -10.26
CA ILE A 84 1.73 0.58 -11.48
C ILE A 84 2.91 1.35 -12.05
N GLN A 85 3.03 1.31 -13.37
CA GLN A 85 3.90 2.18 -14.16
C GLN A 85 3.06 2.86 -15.26
N PRO A 86 3.40 4.08 -15.73
CA PRO A 86 2.55 4.79 -16.70
C PRO A 86 2.21 3.99 -17.95
N HIS A 87 3.14 3.17 -18.45
CA HIS A 87 2.95 2.36 -19.65
C HIS A 87 2.17 1.06 -19.43
N THR A 88 2.07 0.56 -18.18
CA THR A 88 1.35 -0.68 -17.83
C THR A 88 -0.12 -0.43 -17.50
N ARG A 89 -0.55 0.82 -17.43
CA ARG A 89 -1.87 1.24 -16.96
C ARG A 89 -3.03 0.48 -17.60
N GLU A 90 -3.09 0.46 -18.92
CA GLU A 90 -4.22 -0.16 -19.64
C GLU A 90 -4.30 -1.67 -19.39
N HIS A 91 -3.14 -2.34 -19.36
CA HIS A 91 -3.07 -3.76 -19.04
C HIS A 91 -3.59 -4.05 -17.65
N LEU A 92 -3.06 -3.36 -16.62
CA LEU A 92 -3.43 -3.59 -15.21
C LEU A 92 -4.88 -3.18 -14.92
N GLU A 93 -5.39 -2.11 -15.54
CA GLU A 93 -6.79 -1.72 -15.43
C GLU A 93 -7.74 -2.82 -15.96
N ASN A 94 -7.40 -3.42 -17.09
CA ASN A 94 -8.17 -4.53 -17.65
C ASN A 94 -8.07 -5.81 -16.81
N GLU A 95 -6.92 -6.08 -16.18
CA GLU A 95 -6.78 -7.24 -15.29
C GLU A 95 -7.59 -7.06 -14.00
N VAL A 96 -7.45 -5.92 -13.32
CA VAL A 96 -8.15 -5.66 -12.05
C VAL A 96 -9.67 -5.71 -12.21
N LYS A 97 -10.22 -5.16 -13.30
CA LYS A 97 -11.67 -5.15 -13.57
C LYS A 97 -12.30 -6.53 -13.74
N LYS A 98 -11.54 -7.56 -14.02
CA LYS A 98 -12.07 -8.92 -14.20
C LYS A 98 -12.44 -9.60 -12.89
N TYR A 99 -11.94 -9.13 -11.77
CA TYR A 99 -12.05 -9.79 -10.47
C TYR A 99 -12.83 -8.95 -9.46
N PRO A 100 -13.57 -9.59 -8.54
CA PRO A 100 -14.44 -8.88 -7.59
C PRO A 100 -13.67 -8.42 -6.35
N PHE A 101 -12.62 -7.62 -6.54
CA PHE A 101 -11.83 -7.10 -5.42
C PHE A 101 -12.68 -6.28 -4.45
N ASP A 102 -12.45 -6.48 -3.16
CA ASP A 102 -12.96 -5.62 -2.09
C ASP A 102 -12.09 -4.38 -1.94
N PHE A 103 -10.78 -4.51 -2.22
CA PHE A 103 -9.79 -3.46 -1.96
C PHE A 103 -8.58 -3.56 -2.91
N VAL A 104 -8.10 -2.42 -3.39
CA VAL A 104 -6.92 -2.34 -4.25
C VAL A 104 -6.01 -1.22 -3.76
N ILE A 105 -4.76 -1.57 -3.49
CA ILE A 105 -3.66 -0.62 -3.26
C ILE A 105 -3.01 -0.34 -4.61
N ASN A 106 -2.75 0.93 -4.90
CA ASN A 106 -1.92 1.35 -6.02
C ASN A 106 -0.55 1.78 -5.50
N SER A 107 0.52 1.18 -5.98
CA SER A 107 1.89 1.44 -5.53
C SER A 107 2.84 1.70 -6.70
N THR A 108 3.94 2.39 -6.44
CA THR A 108 5.01 2.59 -7.42
C THR A 108 6.27 1.89 -6.91
N HIS A 109 6.51 0.67 -7.38
CA HIS A 109 7.68 -0.14 -7.04
C HIS A 109 8.81 -0.03 -8.07
N ALA A 110 8.48 0.40 -9.27
CA ALA A 110 9.44 0.54 -10.36
C ALA A 110 9.35 1.92 -11.03
N LEU A 111 10.50 2.42 -11.46
CA LEU A 111 10.64 3.59 -12.34
C LEU A 111 11.35 3.14 -13.62
N ASP A 112 10.80 3.53 -14.77
CA ASP A 112 11.38 3.21 -16.08
C ASP A 112 11.70 1.71 -16.20
N ARG A 113 10.81 0.84 -15.68
CA ARG A 113 10.92 -0.61 -15.63
C ARG A 113 11.98 -1.15 -14.65
N HIS A 114 12.67 -0.30 -13.91
CA HIS A 114 13.66 -0.72 -12.92
C HIS A 114 13.04 -0.73 -11.52
N ASP A 115 13.14 -1.86 -10.84
CA ASP A 115 12.76 -1.99 -9.44
C ASP A 115 13.60 -1.04 -8.58
N ILE A 116 12.91 -0.19 -7.82
CA ILE A 116 13.51 0.81 -6.95
C ILE A 116 14.42 0.17 -5.88
N ALA A 117 14.05 -1.02 -5.39
CA ALA A 117 14.81 -1.74 -4.38
C ALA A 117 16.17 -2.24 -4.87
N MET A 118 16.34 -2.46 -6.19
CA MET A 118 17.56 -3.00 -6.77
C MET A 118 18.69 -1.97 -6.92
N GLY A 119 18.43 -0.68 -6.69
CA GLY A 119 19.45 0.36 -6.66
C GLY A 119 20.06 0.74 -8.02
N GLU A 120 19.44 0.32 -9.14
CA GLU A 120 19.95 0.65 -10.48
C GLU A 120 19.83 2.16 -10.77
N LEU A 121 18.72 2.76 -10.41
CA LEU A 121 18.47 4.19 -10.62
C LEU A 121 19.42 5.08 -9.82
N GLN A 122 19.81 4.65 -8.61
CA GLN A 122 20.74 5.35 -7.73
C GLN A 122 22.17 5.44 -8.29
N LYS A 123 22.49 4.64 -9.30
CA LYS A 123 23.79 4.73 -10.02
C LYS A 123 23.85 5.94 -10.96
N HIS A 124 22.68 6.42 -11.42
CA HIS A 124 22.56 7.41 -12.48
C HIS A 124 21.96 8.74 -12.01
N MET A 125 21.30 8.77 -10.87
CA MET A 125 20.60 9.94 -10.34
C MET A 125 21.08 10.23 -8.91
N ASN A 126 21.20 11.52 -8.57
CA ASN A 126 21.34 11.90 -7.17
C ASN A 126 19.97 11.83 -6.47
N LYS A 127 19.95 12.07 -5.14
CA LYS A 127 18.73 11.96 -4.32
C LYS A 127 17.61 12.86 -4.82
N GLU A 128 17.93 14.12 -5.10
CA GLU A 128 16.98 15.14 -5.53
C GLU A 128 16.33 14.77 -6.88
N GLN A 129 17.17 14.38 -7.84
CA GLN A 129 16.71 13.92 -9.16
C GLN A 129 15.84 12.68 -9.07
N LEU A 130 16.24 11.71 -8.26
CA LEU A 130 15.51 10.45 -8.09
C LEU A 130 14.15 10.66 -7.43
N GLN A 131 14.09 11.46 -6.36
CA GLN A 131 12.82 11.77 -5.69
C GLN A 131 11.89 12.58 -6.60
N ARG A 132 12.42 13.56 -7.33
CA ARG A 132 11.62 14.35 -8.29
C ARG A 132 11.02 13.45 -9.38
N HIS A 133 11.84 12.61 -10.00
CA HIS A 133 11.40 11.66 -11.03
C HIS A 133 10.35 10.66 -10.48
N TYR A 134 10.53 10.20 -9.25
CA TYR A 134 9.56 9.34 -8.57
C TYR A 134 8.20 10.03 -8.42
N PHE A 135 8.15 11.23 -7.85
CA PHE A 135 6.89 11.94 -7.64
C PHE A 135 6.22 12.38 -8.94
N GLU A 136 6.99 12.70 -9.98
CA GLU A 136 6.45 12.93 -11.33
C GLU A 136 5.78 11.67 -11.89
N THR A 137 6.37 10.50 -11.63
CA THR A 137 5.79 9.21 -12.03
C THR A 137 4.54 8.88 -11.21
N VAL A 138 4.57 9.07 -9.89
CA VAL A 138 3.40 8.92 -9.02
C VAL A 138 2.26 9.83 -9.49
N LEU A 139 2.55 11.09 -9.82
CA LEU A 139 1.54 12.02 -10.34
C LEU A 139 0.90 11.51 -11.63
N LYS A 140 1.70 11.04 -12.59
CA LYS A 140 1.19 10.43 -13.84
C LYS A 140 0.30 9.22 -13.54
N ASN A 141 0.71 8.39 -12.60
CA ASN A 141 -0.04 7.20 -12.20
C ASN A 141 -1.40 7.57 -11.59
N VAL A 142 -1.45 8.47 -10.61
CA VAL A 142 -2.72 8.88 -9.96
C VAL A 142 -3.64 9.65 -10.91
N GLN A 143 -3.10 10.40 -11.88
CA GLN A 143 -3.89 11.08 -12.88
C GLN A 143 -4.55 10.13 -13.87
N SER A 144 -3.84 9.09 -14.29
CA SER A 144 -4.27 8.21 -15.38
C SER A 144 -4.98 6.92 -14.95
N TYR A 145 -4.67 6.37 -13.77
CA TYR A 145 -5.25 5.10 -13.29
C TYR A 145 -6.40 5.35 -12.30
N ASN A 146 -7.44 4.48 -12.31
CA ASN A 146 -8.64 4.68 -11.50
C ASN A 146 -9.06 3.43 -10.68
N GLU A 147 -8.58 2.25 -11.03
CA GLU A 147 -9.02 0.98 -10.43
C GLU A 147 -8.27 0.68 -9.12
N PHE A 148 -8.31 1.62 -8.17
CA PHE A 148 -7.71 1.47 -6.84
C PHE A 148 -8.49 2.25 -5.79
N ASN A 149 -8.20 1.99 -4.52
CA ASN A 149 -8.81 2.66 -3.36
C ASN A 149 -7.87 3.63 -2.67
N VAL A 150 -6.66 3.20 -2.40
CA VAL A 150 -5.63 4.01 -1.74
C VAL A 150 -4.29 3.92 -2.48
N TYR A 151 -3.46 4.93 -2.33
CA TYR A 151 -2.07 4.87 -2.74
C TYR A 151 -1.23 4.36 -1.57
N GLY A 152 -0.53 3.24 -1.78
CA GLY A 152 0.34 2.61 -0.79
C GLY A 152 1.61 3.42 -0.58
N HIS A 153 2.19 3.36 0.60
CA HIS A 153 3.52 3.90 0.98
C HIS A 153 4.07 4.96 0.00
N ILE A 154 3.33 6.05 -0.21
CA ILE A 154 3.48 7.03 -1.29
C ILE A 154 4.88 7.66 -1.42
N ASP A 155 5.72 7.58 -0.38
CA ASP A 155 7.12 8.02 -0.38
C ASP A 155 8.13 6.86 -0.34
N PHE A 156 7.76 5.71 -0.90
CA PHE A 156 8.52 4.46 -0.95
C PHE A 156 9.97 4.63 -1.44
N ILE A 157 10.21 5.59 -2.35
CA ILE A 157 11.55 5.91 -2.87
C ILE A 157 12.57 6.23 -1.76
N THR A 158 12.10 6.64 -0.58
CA THR A 158 12.97 7.01 0.53
C THR A 158 13.51 5.83 1.33
N ARG A 159 12.97 4.61 1.08
CA ARG A 159 13.36 3.37 1.76
C ARG A 159 14.73 2.84 1.30
N TYR A 160 15.09 3.06 0.03
CA TYR A 160 16.21 2.39 -0.61
C TYR A 160 17.35 3.33 -0.99
N GLY A 161 18.53 2.75 -1.26
CA GLY A 161 19.73 3.50 -1.65
C GLY A 161 20.67 3.89 -0.50
N GLY A 162 20.40 3.39 0.72
CA GLY A 162 21.23 3.65 1.92
C GLY A 162 21.09 5.08 2.44
N GLU A 163 21.94 5.47 3.40
CA GLU A 163 21.84 6.76 4.11
C GLU A 163 21.81 7.99 3.18
N LYS A 164 22.55 7.94 2.08
CA LYS A 164 22.60 9.04 1.10
C LYS A 164 21.25 9.37 0.49
N TYR A 165 20.36 8.39 0.35
CA TYR A 165 19.05 8.53 -0.29
C TYR A 165 17.88 8.55 0.71
N ARG A 166 18.14 8.28 2.00
CA ARG A 166 17.12 8.27 3.05
C ARG A 166 16.48 9.63 3.27
N GLY A 167 15.22 9.58 3.71
CA GLY A 167 14.43 10.75 4.07
C GLY A 167 13.92 11.52 2.86
N LEU A 168 12.78 12.13 3.03
CA LEU A 168 12.09 12.89 1.99
C LEU A 168 12.54 14.35 1.99
N ASN A 169 12.95 14.85 0.83
CA ASN A 169 13.09 16.29 0.56
C ASN A 169 11.70 16.90 0.36
N TYR A 170 10.92 16.97 1.45
CA TYR A 170 9.49 17.30 1.40
C TYR A 170 9.24 18.67 0.75
N LYS A 171 9.99 19.71 1.17
CA LYS A 171 9.79 21.07 0.66
C LYS A 171 10.10 21.21 -0.83
N GLU A 172 11.08 20.48 -1.33
CA GLU A 172 11.51 20.52 -2.73
C GLU A 172 10.54 19.79 -3.67
N ASN A 173 9.74 18.88 -3.13
CA ASN A 173 8.72 18.13 -3.87
C ASN A 173 7.29 18.51 -3.52
N LEU A 174 7.08 19.58 -2.72
CA LEU A 174 5.77 19.95 -2.19
C LEU A 174 4.76 20.25 -3.31
N ASP A 175 5.20 20.84 -4.41
CA ASP A 175 4.38 21.12 -5.58
C ASP A 175 3.78 19.83 -6.17
N LEU A 176 4.59 18.79 -6.37
CA LEU A 176 4.14 17.48 -6.86
C LEU A 176 3.29 16.75 -5.82
N ILE A 177 3.73 16.76 -4.56
CA ILE A 177 2.99 16.11 -3.44
C ILE A 177 1.59 16.71 -3.33
N ASP A 178 1.47 18.04 -3.33
CA ASP A 178 0.17 18.71 -3.26
C ASP A 178 -0.73 18.34 -4.45
N GLU A 179 -0.19 18.27 -5.66
CA GLU A 179 -0.95 17.91 -6.85
C GLU A 179 -1.37 16.43 -6.83
N ILE A 180 -0.51 15.53 -6.35
CA ILE A 180 -0.84 14.12 -6.14
C ILE A 180 -1.98 13.99 -5.13
N LEU A 181 -1.86 14.63 -3.96
CA LEU A 181 -2.87 14.55 -2.90
C LEU A 181 -4.21 15.12 -3.34
N LYS A 182 -4.22 16.29 -4.01
CA LYS A 182 -5.42 16.89 -4.59
C LYS A 182 -6.06 15.99 -5.63
N THR A 183 -5.24 15.34 -6.48
CA THR A 183 -5.74 14.40 -7.49
C THR A 183 -6.40 13.19 -6.83
N LEU A 184 -5.79 12.61 -5.80
CA LEU A 184 -6.37 11.50 -5.02
C LEU A 184 -7.72 11.91 -4.40
N ILE A 185 -7.76 13.06 -3.72
CA ILE A 185 -8.97 13.59 -3.07
C ILE A 185 -10.08 13.81 -4.10
N ASN A 186 -9.80 14.47 -5.22
CA ASN A 186 -10.77 14.75 -6.28
C ASN A 186 -11.32 13.47 -6.94
N LYS A 187 -10.54 12.38 -6.93
CA LYS A 187 -10.95 11.06 -7.43
C LYS A 187 -11.61 10.20 -6.36
N HIS A 188 -11.83 10.71 -5.15
CA HIS A 188 -12.31 9.95 -3.99
C HIS A 188 -11.43 8.74 -3.68
N LYS A 189 -10.11 8.92 -3.79
CA LYS A 189 -9.09 7.94 -3.42
C LYS A 189 -8.39 8.38 -2.14
N GLY A 190 -7.85 7.40 -1.41
CA GLY A 190 -7.15 7.64 -0.17
C GLY A 190 -5.65 7.45 -0.24
N ILE A 191 -5.06 7.50 0.95
CA ILE A 191 -3.68 7.11 1.18
C ILE A 191 -3.61 6.01 2.25
N GLU A 192 -2.53 5.29 2.25
CA GLU A 192 -2.18 4.35 3.31
C GLU A 192 -1.26 5.02 4.34
N ILE A 193 -1.35 4.62 5.62
CA ILE A 193 -0.26 4.68 6.59
C ILE A 193 0.35 3.28 6.67
N ASN A 194 1.55 3.12 6.15
CA ASN A 194 2.30 1.87 6.17
C ASN A 194 3.30 1.91 7.33
N THR A 195 3.19 0.94 8.25
CA THR A 195 4.01 0.92 9.47
C THR A 195 5.35 0.22 9.31
N SER A 196 5.66 -0.33 8.12
CA SER A 196 6.88 -1.09 7.90
C SER A 196 8.18 -0.31 8.14
N GLY A 197 8.16 1.02 8.09
CA GLY A 197 9.33 1.86 8.32
C GLY A 197 9.97 1.65 9.69
N PHE A 198 9.18 1.31 10.71
CA PHE A 198 9.71 0.97 12.04
C PHE A 198 10.54 -0.32 12.00
N ARG A 199 10.12 -1.35 11.24
CA ARG A 199 10.90 -2.58 11.05
C ARG A 199 12.24 -2.33 10.35
N TYR A 200 12.27 -1.38 9.44
CA TYR A 200 13.51 -0.99 8.73
C TYR A 200 14.38 0.00 9.53
N LYS A 201 14.06 0.23 10.81
CA LYS A 201 14.79 1.12 11.74
C LYS A 201 14.87 2.56 11.23
N GLU A 202 13.81 3.01 10.55
CA GLU A 202 13.69 4.39 10.08
C GLU A 202 12.84 5.25 11.02
N ASP A 203 12.24 4.64 12.04
CA ASP A 203 11.43 5.28 13.08
C ASP A 203 10.35 6.21 12.50
N ARG A 204 9.67 5.72 11.44
CA ARG A 204 8.68 6.49 10.69
C ARG A 204 7.66 5.61 9.98
N PHE A 205 6.55 6.22 9.57
CA PHE A 205 5.60 5.66 8.60
C PHE A 205 6.04 5.92 7.15
N TYR A 206 5.46 5.17 6.22
CA TYR A 206 5.35 5.52 4.82
C TYR A 206 3.88 5.79 4.47
N PRO A 207 3.51 7.01 4.03
CA PRO A 207 4.37 8.18 3.93
C PRO A 207 4.69 8.80 5.31
N CYS A 208 5.67 9.72 5.27
CA CYS A 208 6.04 10.48 6.46
C CYS A 208 4.85 11.28 7.03
N THR A 209 4.90 11.58 8.32
CA THR A 209 3.82 12.25 9.05
C THR A 209 3.41 13.61 8.47
N ASP A 210 4.36 14.36 7.87
CA ASP A 210 4.05 15.66 7.26
C ASP A 210 3.17 15.50 6.01
N LEU A 211 3.39 14.45 5.21
CA LEU A 211 2.57 14.15 4.06
C LEU A 211 1.15 13.70 4.48
N VAL A 212 1.03 12.88 5.52
CA VAL A 212 -0.27 12.49 6.07
C VAL A 212 -1.04 13.70 6.60
N LYS A 213 -0.40 14.60 7.36
CA LYS A 213 -1.01 15.85 7.83
C LYS A 213 -1.49 16.68 6.64
N ARG A 214 -0.64 16.82 5.62
CA ARG A 214 -0.96 17.59 4.42
C ARG A 214 -2.17 17.05 3.68
N TYR A 215 -2.32 15.72 3.61
CA TYR A 215 -3.50 15.08 3.02
C TYR A 215 -4.79 15.52 3.72
N PHE A 216 -4.82 15.52 5.05
CA PHE A 216 -5.99 15.99 5.82
C PHE A 216 -6.20 17.49 5.73
N GLU A 217 -5.14 18.32 5.73
CA GLU A 217 -5.22 19.76 5.50
C GLU A 217 -5.88 20.12 4.17
N LEU A 218 -5.64 19.30 3.13
CA LEU A 218 -6.22 19.47 1.81
C LEU A 218 -7.65 18.91 1.70
N GLY A 219 -8.21 18.34 2.78
CA GLY A 219 -9.57 17.81 2.82
C GLY A 219 -9.67 16.31 2.49
N GLY A 220 -8.57 15.57 2.57
CA GLY A 220 -8.59 14.11 2.43
C GLY A 220 -9.30 13.44 3.61
N GLU A 221 -10.00 12.35 3.34
CA GLU A 221 -10.80 11.65 4.37
C GLU A 221 -10.53 10.13 4.38
N ILE A 222 -10.11 9.55 3.25
CA ILE A 222 -9.94 8.09 3.12
C ILE A 222 -8.52 7.71 3.52
N ILE A 223 -8.39 6.92 4.60
CA ILE A 223 -7.09 6.45 5.08
C ILE A 223 -7.18 5.01 5.57
N THR A 224 -6.21 4.19 5.18
CA THR A 224 -6.00 2.85 5.71
C THR A 224 -4.71 2.77 6.52
N ILE A 225 -4.57 1.71 7.32
CA ILE A 225 -3.31 1.34 7.95
C ILE A 225 -2.94 -0.04 7.42
N GLY A 226 -1.68 -0.19 7.01
CA GLY A 226 -1.11 -1.44 6.56
C GLY A 226 0.21 -1.75 7.25
N SER A 227 0.41 -3.02 7.61
CA SER A 227 1.69 -3.46 8.17
C SER A 227 2.72 -3.79 7.09
N ASP A 228 2.27 -4.06 5.86
CA ASP A 228 3.11 -4.55 4.78
C ASP A 228 3.84 -5.84 5.20
N ALA A 229 3.07 -6.71 5.91
CA ALA A 229 3.60 -7.92 6.52
C ALA A 229 3.82 -9.01 5.48
N HIS A 230 5.05 -9.53 5.41
CA HIS A 230 5.44 -10.69 4.59
C HIS A 230 5.66 -11.95 5.44
N ILE A 231 5.49 -11.82 6.76
CA ILE A 231 5.45 -12.90 7.75
C ILE A 231 4.40 -12.55 8.81
N ASN A 232 3.79 -13.56 9.41
CA ASN A 232 2.65 -13.38 10.31
C ASN A 232 2.96 -12.55 11.57
N GLU A 233 4.21 -12.55 12.03
CA GLU A 233 4.65 -11.81 13.21
C GLU A 233 4.53 -10.29 13.03
N TYR A 234 4.56 -9.80 11.79
CA TYR A 234 4.49 -8.36 11.50
C TYR A 234 3.06 -7.84 11.33
N ILE A 235 2.06 -8.72 11.27
CA ILE A 235 0.65 -8.30 11.14
C ILE A 235 0.27 -7.41 12.32
N GLY A 236 -0.24 -6.21 12.00
CA GLY A 236 -0.66 -5.21 12.99
C GLY A 236 0.47 -4.58 13.81
N MET A 237 1.75 -4.78 13.43
CA MET A 237 2.89 -4.23 14.15
C MET A 237 2.90 -2.68 14.06
N ASP A 238 3.15 -2.02 15.20
CA ASP A 238 3.22 -0.57 15.35
C ASP A 238 1.93 0.19 15.00
N PHE A 239 0.77 -0.49 14.98
CA PHE A 239 -0.52 0.15 14.71
C PHE A 239 -1.00 1.07 15.82
N ASP A 240 -0.61 0.83 17.06
CA ASP A 240 -0.84 1.72 18.20
C ASP A 240 -0.18 3.08 17.96
N VAL A 241 1.05 3.10 17.45
CA VAL A 241 1.76 4.33 17.07
C VAL A 241 0.99 5.09 15.97
N ALA A 242 0.46 4.37 14.97
CA ALA A 242 -0.35 4.95 13.90
C ALA A 242 -1.67 5.52 14.42
N TYR A 243 -2.36 4.81 15.32
CA TYR A 243 -3.60 5.30 15.94
C TYR A 243 -3.37 6.55 16.80
N ASP A 244 -2.31 6.56 17.60
CA ASP A 244 -1.97 7.70 18.44
C ASP A 244 -1.58 8.92 17.59
N PHE A 245 -0.84 8.71 16.50
CA PHE A 245 -0.54 9.77 15.55
C PHE A 245 -1.82 10.33 14.91
N LEU A 246 -2.73 9.50 14.38
CA LEU A 246 -4.00 9.95 13.80
C LEU A 246 -4.83 10.74 14.80
N LYS A 247 -4.97 10.24 16.02
CA LYS A 247 -5.67 10.97 17.10
C LYS A 247 -5.02 12.32 17.41
N SER A 248 -3.69 12.39 17.39
CA SER A 248 -2.95 13.63 17.67
C SER A 248 -3.23 14.74 16.65
N ILE A 249 -3.63 14.38 15.43
CA ILE A 249 -4.03 15.33 14.37
C ILE A 249 -5.55 15.46 14.22
N GLY A 250 -6.32 14.93 15.18
CA GLY A 250 -7.79 15.04 15.21
C GLY A 250 -8.55 14.00 14.39
N VAL A 251 -7.86 13.00 13.82
CA VAL A 251 -8.48 11.93 13.04
C VAL A 251 -8.78 10.73 13.95
N ASN A 252 -10.07 10.40 14.10
CA ASN A 252 -10.55 9.38 15.02
C ASN A 252 -11.15 8.16 14.29
N TYR A 253 -10.75 7.94 13.05
CA TYR A 253 -11.23 6.83 12.23
C TYR A 253 -10.16 6.37 11.24
N ILE A 254 -10.34 5.15 10.73
CA ILE A 254 -9.67 4.60 9.56
C ILE A 254 -10.72 3.98 8.64
N CYS A 255 -10.37 3.67 7.40
CA CYS A 255 -11.27 3.01 6.47
C CYS A 255 -11.00 1.50 6.41
N SER A 256 -12.07 0.72 6.33
CA SER A 256 -12.11 -0.59 5.71
C SER A 256 -12.80 -0.49 4.37
N PHE A 257 -12.81 -1.57 3.59
CA PHE A 257 -13.42 -1.55 2.26
C PHE A 257 -14.32 -2.77 2.05
N GLU A 258 -15.38 -2.57 1.28
CA GLU A 258 -16.26 -3.61 0.79
C GLU A 258 -16.62 -3.30 -0.66
N LYS A 259 -16.29 -4.21 -1.59
CA LYS A 259 -16.53 -4.02 -3.03
C LYS A 259 -16.04 -2.65 -3.51
N MET A 260 -14.81 -2.31 -3.18
CA MET A 260 -14.15 -1.05 -3.53
C MET A 260 -14.75 0.22 -2.87
N GLN A 261 -15.70 0.09 -1.93
CA GLN A 261 -16.32 1.23 -1.25
C GLN A 261 -15.78 1.37 0.17
N PRO A 262 -15.39 2.60 0.60
CA PRO A 262 -14.85 2.83 1.93
C PRO A 262 -15.94 2.72 3.02
N VAL A 263 -15.59 2.11 4.14
CA VAL A 263 -16.40 2.01 5.35
C VAL A 263 -15.60 2.59 6.51
N PHE A 264 -16.04 3.70 7.06
CA PHE A 264 -15.35 4.40 8.13
C PHE A 264 -15.48 3.66 9.46
N LYS A 265 -14.38 3.36 10.10
CA LYS A 265 -14.29 2.65 11.38
C LYS A 265 -13.65 3.54 12.43
N LYS A 266 -14.34 3.76 13.55
CA LYS A 266 -13.83 4.60 14.64
C LYS A 266 -12.64 3.92 15.32
N ILE A 267 -11.55 4.67 15.52
CA ILE A 267 -10.42 4.31 16.37
C ILE A 267 -10.87 4.45 17.83
N LYS A 268 -10.72 3.38 18.61
CA LYS A 268 -11.09 3.35 20.03
C LYS A 268 -10.03 3.95 20.94
#